data_2410db4991bbef2edc14fa24c0d169e4
#
_entry.id   2410db4991bbef2edc14fa24c0d169e4
#
_cell.length_a   1.000
_cell.length_b   1.000
_cell.length_c   1.000
_cell.angle_alpha   90.00
_cell.angle_beta   90.00
_cell.angle_gamma   90.00
#
_symmetry.space_group_name_H-M   'P 1'
#
loop_
_entity.id
_entity.type
_entity.pdbx_description
1 polymer ?
#
loop_
_entity_poly.entity_id
_entity_poly.type
_entity_poly.pdbx_seq_one_letter_code
_entity_poly.pdbx_strand_id
1 'polypeptide(L)'
;MKSRLALLLQLASAIAGAADNNFEARCEKLAAEAKFTAVFEDKPVRRDDGIRIADLARFTRSGSSVNHSTLGVTRAEPAASMVLSVRTLSNRDGRVCAVPSLQLKLGLSSFEVLLARELGPHPCRRRIVDEHEEEHVTVWRNHLRIGARLMPVGLRQALGQVAYFSSVSEAESVLRQRADQQLASLLSKLKDGINAAHQQIDSTASYRDAENRMRACP
;
A
#
# COMPACT_ATOMS: atom_id res chain seq x y z
N MET A 1 -65.12 -2.90 24.86
CA MET A 1 -64.01 -3.86 24.64
C MET A 1 -63.05 -3.51 23.51
N LYS A 2 -63.30 -2.48 22.66
CA LYS A 2 -62.42 -2.12 21.53
C LYS A 2 -61.20 -1.27 21.92
N SER A 3 -61.23 -0.59 23.06
CA SER A 3 -60.17 0.36 23.48
C SER A 3 -58.91 -0.33 24.09
N ARG A 4 -59.02 -1.52 24.67
CA ARG A 4 -57.88 -2.21 25.31
C ARG A 4 -56.98 -2.95 24.32
N LEU A 5 -57.50 -3.36 23.15
CA LEU A 5 -56.71 -4.05 22.12
C LEU A 5 -55.77 -3.09 21.36
N ALA A 6 -56.22 -1.84 21.15
CA ALA A 6 -55.37 -0.84 20.47
C ALA A 6 -54.15 -0.41 21.32
N LEU A 7 -54.28 -0.40 22.64
CA LEU A 7 -53.18 -0.02 23.54
C LEU A 7 -52.07 -1.09 23.61
N LEU A 8 -52.43 -2.38 23.50
CA LEU A 8 -51.48 -3.48 23.50
C LEU A 8 -50.69 -3.55 22.21
N LEU A 9 -51.26 -3.23 21.06
CA LEU A 9 -50.54 -3.17 19.78
C LEU A 9 -49.53 -2.00 19.73
N GLN A 10 -49.84 -0.86 20.32
CA GLN A 10 -48.93 0.28 20.37
C GLN A 10 -47.72 0.02 21.28
N LEU A 11 -47.90 -0.69 22.40
CA LEU A 11 -46.78 -1.09 23.28
C LEU A 11 -45.84 -2.09 22.62
N ALA A 12 -46.35 -3.05 21.84
CA ALA A 12 -45.53 -4.02 21.13
C ALA A 12 -44.63 -3.37 20.05
N SER A 13 -45.15 -2.37 19.34
CA SER A 13 -44.39 -1.60 18.33
C SER A 13 -43.30 -0.73 18.96
N ALA A 14 -43.53 -0.16 20.13
CA ALA A 14 -42.55 0.67 20.85
C ALA A 14 -41.38 -0.18 21.40
N ILE A 15 -41.64 -1.40 21.83
CA ILE A 15 -40.61 -2.31 22.34
C ILE A 15 -39.72 -2.86 21.20
N ALA A 16 -40.29 -3.15 20.04
CA ALA A 16 -39.51 -3.58 18.87
C ALA A 16 -38.59 -2.44 18.38
N GLY A 17 -39.07 -1.21 18.29
CA GLY A 17 -38.26 -0.06 17.90
C GLY A 17 -37.10 0.25 18.88
N ALA A 18 -37.31 0.05 20.19
CA ALA A 18 -36.24 0.27 21.18
C ALA A 18 -35.15 -0.82 21.13
N ALA A 19 -35.51 -2.05 20.78
CA ALA A 19 -34.56 -3.14 20.63
C ALA A 19 -33.65 -2.99 19.37
N ASP A 20 -34.22 -2.50 18.27
CA ASP A 20 -33.47 -2.22 17.04
C ASP A 20 -32.52 -1.01 17.21
N ASN A 21 -32.97 0.07 17.86
CA ASN A 21 -32.11 1.21 18.17
C ASN A 21 -30.90 0.81 19.03
N ASN A 22 -31.04 -0.14 19.95
CA ASN A 22 -29.94 -0.66 20.75
C ASN A 22 -28.95 -1.49 19.91
N PHE A 23 -29.44 -2.26 18.94
CA PHE A 23 -28.57 -3.04 18.05
C PHE A 23 -27.73 -2.13 17.15
N GLU A 24 -28.34 -1.12 16.51
CA GLU A 24 -27.65 -0.17 15.65
C GLU A 24 -26.62 0.66 16.43
N ALA A 25 -26.96 1.16 17.60
CA ALA A 25 -26.00 1.88 18.45
C ALA A 25 -24.79 1.01 18.86
N ARG A 26 -25.00 -0.28 19.09
CA ARG A 26 -23.90 -1.23 19.36
C ARG A 26 -23.06 -1.48 18.13
N CYS A 27 -23.64 -1.54 16.95
CA CYS A 27 -22.94 -1.66 15.68
C CYS A 27 -22.07 -0.42 15.39
N GLU A 28 -22.60 0.78 15.64
CA GLU A 28 -21.83 2.04 15.51
C GLU A 28 -20.66 2.11 16.50
N LYS A 29 -20.87 1.65 17.73
CA LYS A 29 -19.77 1.52 18.70
C LYS A 29 -18.70 0.55 18.20
N LEU A 30 -19.11 -0.57 17.60
CA LEU A 30 -18.18 -1.54 16.99
C LEU A 30 -17.34 -0.88 15.88
N ALA A 31 -17.95 -0.05 15.04
CA ALA A 31 -17.27 0.69 13.98
C ALA A 31 -16.27 1.73 14.54
N ALA A 32 -16.66 2.44 15.61
CA ALA A 32 -15.77 3.40 16.26
C ALA A 32 -14.49 2.77 16.83
N GLU A 33 -14.56 1.51 17.23
CA GLU A 33 -13.43 0.74 17.77
C GLU A 33 -12.56 0.07 16.69
N ALA A 34 -12.97 0.12 15.41
CA ALA A 34 -12.24 -0.51 14.31
C ALA A 34 -10.87 0.13 14.10
N LYS A 35 -9.85 -0.70 13.93
CA LYS A 35 -8.45 -0.26 13.78
C LYS A 35 -7.97 -0.49 12.37
N PHE A 36 -7.39 0.56 11.78
CA PHE A 36 -6.71 0.50 10.49
C PHE A 36 -5.31 1.03 10.70
N THR A 37 -4.32 0.18 10.57
CA THR A 37 -2.92 0.51 10.79
C THR A 37 -2.05 0.01 9.65
N ALA A 38 -0.94 0.70 9.40
CA ALA A 38 0.09 0.19 8.53
C ALA A 38 1.48 0.53 9.08
N VAL A 39 2.44 -0.31 8.77
CA VAL A 39 3.85 -0.10 9.06
C VAL A 39 4.67 -0.25 7.79
N PHE A 40 5.72 0.54 7.66
CA PHE A 40 6.76 0.35 6.67
C PHE A 40 7.92 -0.40 7.30
N GLU A 41 8.25 -1.58 6.74
CA GLU A 41 9.42 -2.36 7.14
C GLU A 41 10.56 -2.04 6.16
N ASP A 42 11.50 -1.19 6.60
CA ASP A 42 12.67 -0.85 5.79
C ASP A 42 13.61 -2.06 5.67
N LYS A 43 14.15 -2.25 4.47
CA LYS A 43 15.12 -3.31 4.18
C LYS A 43 16.46 -2.70 3.82
N PRO A 44 17.58 -3.22 4.36
CA PRO A 44 18.91 -2.81 3.93
C PRO A 44 19.09 -2.99 2.43
N VAL A 45 19.72 -2.02 1.78
CA VAL A 45 20.11 -2.12 0.37
C VAL A 45 21.33 -3.01 0.26
N ARG A 46 21.23 -4.07 -0.51
CA ARG A 46 22.41 -4.84 -0.93
C ARG A 46 23.09 -4.11 -2.10
N ARG A 47 24.40 -3.90 -2.01
CA ARG A 47 25.20 -3.28 -3.06
C ARG A 47 26.13 -4.32 -3.68
N ASP A 48 26.18 -4.33 -5.02
CA ASP A 48 27.06 -5.20 -5.79
C ASP A 48 27.71 -4.39 -6.93
N ASP A 49 29.02 -4.26 -6.88
CA ASP A 49 29.84 -3.53 -7.85
C ASP A 49 30.66 -4.44 -8.77
N GLY A 50 30.33 -5.73 -8.77
CA GLY A 50 30.99 -6.75 -9.58
C GLY A 50 30.31 -7.05 -10.92
N ILE A 51 29.25 -6.35 -11.31
CA ILE A 51 28.43 -6.68 -12.48
C ILE A 51 29.02 -6.04 -13.74
N ARG A 52 29.15 -6.80 -14.84
CA ARG A 52 29.60 -6.23 -16.12
C ARG A 52 28.52 -5.33 -16.73
N ILE A 53 28.91 -4.26 -17.42
CA ILE A 53 27.99 -3.37 -18.15
C ILE A 53 27.04 -4.17 -19.06
N ALA A 54 27.58 -5.17 -19.80
CA ALA A 54 26.76 -6.01 -20.68
C ALA A 54 25.67 -6.80 -19.95
N ASP A 55 25.90 -7.13 -18.68
CA ASP A 55 24.93 -7.86 -17.84
C ASP A 55 23.92 -6.89 -17.20
N LEU A 56 24.31 -5.65 -16.86
CA LEU A 56 23.40 -4.61 -16.38
C LEU A 56 22.32 -4.27 -17.39
N ALA A 57 22.64 -4.26 -18.68
CA ALA A 57 21.67 -3.98 -19.74
C ALA A 57 20.46 -4.93 -19.74
N ARG A 58 20.57 -6.14 -19.16
CA ARG A 58 19.45 -7.07 -19.01
C ARG A 58 18.40 -6.65 -17.98
N PHE A 59 18.76 -5.76 -17.08
CA PHE A 59 17.89 -5.26 -16.03
C PHE A 59 17.17 -3.96 -16.40
N THR A 60 17.56 -3.33 -17.51
CA THR A 60 16.87 -2.14 -18.02
C THR A 60 15.64 -2.55 -18.83
N ARG A 61 14.56 -1.79 -18.68
CA ARG A 61 13.34 -2.03 -19.47
C ARG A 61 13.64 -1.81 -20.94
N SER A 62 13.30 -2.78 -21.78
CA SER A 62 13.28 -2.65 -23.24
C SER A 62 12.37 -1.47 -23.62
N GLY A 63 12.92 -0.35 -24.04
CA GLY A 63 12.16 0.84 -24.41
C GLY A 63 12.86 2.17 -24.15
N SER A 64 14.00 2.17 -23.47
CA SER A 64 14.86 3.34 -23.38
C SER A 64 15.48 3.57 -24.80
N SER A 65 14.95 4.57 -25.50
CA SER A 65 15.43 4.96 -26.86
C SER A 65 16.78 5.68 -26.84
N VAL A 66 17.47 5.69 -25.72
CA VAL A 66 18.73 6.41 -25.55
C VAL A 66 19.86 5.41 -25.53
N ASN A 67 20.82 5.56 -26.46
CA ASN A 67 22.06 4.76 -26.57
C ASN A 67 23.04 5.01 -25.39
N HIS A 68 22.56 5.02 -24.17
CA HIS A 68 23.42 5.16 -22.99
C HIS A 68 23.76 3.80 -22.42
N SER A 69 25.05 3.57 -22.17
CA SER A 69 25.48 2.38 -21.43
C SER A 69 24.98 2.48 -20.00
N THR A 70 24.21 1.50 -19.56
CA THR A 70 23.74 1.40 -18.17
C THR A 70 24.94 1.10 -17.26
N LEU A 71 25.26 2.03 -16.37
CA LEU A 71 26.39 1.94 -15.44
C LEU A 71 25.96 1.57 -14.01
N GLY A 72 24.69 1.75 -13.69
CA GLY A 72 24.08 1.38 -12.44
C GLY A 72 22.62 0.95 -12.63
N VAL A 73 22.08 0.18 -11.70
CA VAL A 73 20.67 -0.22 -11.67
C VAL A 73 20.23 -0.41 -10.22
N THR A 74 19.22 0.31 -9.82
CA THR A 74 18.50 0.04 -8.57
C THR A 74 17.33 -0.90 -8.82
N ARG A 75 17.31 -2.03 -8.12
CA ARG A 75 16.24 -3.03 -8.17
C ARG A 75 15.56 -3.14 -6.83
N ALA A 76 14.25 -3.07 -6.85
CA ALA A 76 13.44 -3.29 -5.66
C ALA A 76 12.18 -4.09 -6.01
N GLU A 77 11.83 -5.00 -5.15
CA GLU A 77 10.62 -5.79 -5.27
C GLU A 77 9.68 -5.46 -4.10
N PRO A 78 8.60 -4.70 -4.33
CA PRO A 78 7.67 -4.33 -3.28
C PRO A 78 6.93 -5.55 -2.75
N ALA A 79 6.77 -5.58 -1.44
CA ALA A 79 6.02 -6.60 -0.72
C ALA A 79 4.97 -5.94 0.17
N ALA A 80 3.78 -6.51 0.18
CA ALA A 80 2.70 -6.11 1.08
C ALA A 80 2.06 -7.34 1.70
N SER A 81 1.76 -7.28 2.99
CA SER A 81 0.95 -8.28 3.67
C SER A 81 -0.13 -7.60 4.49
N MET A 82 -1.32 -8.23 4.54
CA MET A 82 -2.48 -7.70 5.23
C MET A 82 -3.05 -8.76 6.17
N VAL A 83 -3.27 -8.37 7.41
CA VAL A 83 -4.05 -9.13 8.39
C VAL A 83 -5.39 -8.44 8.55
N LEU A 84 -6.47 -9.14 8.20
CA LEU A 84 -7.84 -8.69 8.34
C LEU A 84 -8.53 -9.49 9.45
N SER A 85 -9.16 -8.78 10.38
CA SER A 85 -10.08 -9.35 11.36
C SER A 85 -11.45 -8.69 11.21
N VAL A 86 -12.52 -9.47 11.20
CA VAL A 86 -13.89 -9.00 11.10
C VAL A 86 -14.58 -9.21 12.46
N ARG A 87 -15.09 -8.12 13.01
CA ARG A 87 -15.92 -8.16 14.23
C ARG A 87 -17.38 -8.05 13.85
N THR A 88 -18.21 -8.90 14.46
CA THR A 88 -19.64 -8.99 14.14
C THR A 88 -20.49 -8.91 15.40
N LEU A 89 -21.71 -8.41 15.23
CA LEU A 89 -22.80 -8.52 16.19
C LEU A 89 -24.03 -9.03 15.45
N SER A 90 -24.84 -9.86 16.12
CA SER A 90 -26.11 -10.35 15.59
C SER A 90 -27.26 -9.91 16.50
N ASN A 91 -28.40 -9.59 15.90
CA ASN A 91 -29.64 -9.40 16.64
C ASN A 91 -30.46 -10.72 16.71
N ARG A 92 -31.61 -10.67 17.37
CA ARG A 92 -32.49 -11.83 17.53
C ARG A 92 -33.13 -12.31 16.24
N ASP A 93 -33.26 -11.43 15.25
CA ASP A 93 -33.87 -11.73 13.95
C ASP A 93 -32.84 -12.27 12.95
N GLY A 94 -31.60 -12.50 13.38
CA GLY A 94 -30.54 -13.04 12.55
C GLY A 94 -29.79 -12.00 11.70
N ARG A 95 -30.15 -10.71 11.79
CA ARG A 95 -29.42 -9.61 11.12
C ARG A 95 -28.05 -9.45 11.75
N VAL A 96 -27.01 -9.41 10.93
CA VAL A 96 -25.62 -9.28 11.37
C VAL A 96 -25.09 -7.91 10.94
N CYS A 97 -24.49 -7.15 11.85
CA CYS A 97 -23.62 -6.06 11.47
C CYS A 97 -22.16 -6.49 11.61
N ALA A 98 -21.30 -5.94 10.74
CA ALA A 98 -19.90 -6.27 10.74
C ALA A 98 -19.03 -5.06 10.41
N VAL A 99 -17.84 -5.02 11.01
CA VAL A 99 -16.80 -4.02 10.74
C VAL A 99 -15.44 -4.68 10.73
N PRO A 100 -14.59 -4.43 9.71
CA PRO A 100 -13.25 -4.95 9.67
C PRO A 100 -12.28 -4.10 10.48
N SER A 101 -11.27 -4.73 11.06
CA SER A 101 -10.01 -4.10 11.46
C SER A 101 -8.88 -4.65 10.61
N LEU A 102 -7.90 -3.82 10.28
CA LEU A 102 -6.89 -4.17 9.31
C LEU A 102 -5.49 -3.71 9.78
N GLN A 103 -4.52 -4.61 9.64
CA GLN A 103 -3.10 -4.30 9.84
C GLN A 103 -2.36 -4.59 8.54
N LEU A 104 -1.69 -3.58 7.99
CA LEU A 104 -0.92 -3.66 6.75
C LEU A 104 0.56 -3.54 7.06
N LYS A 105 1.37 -4.38 6.43
CA LYS A 105 2.83 -4.23 6.37
C LYS A 105 3.21 -3.95 4.93
N LEU A 106 3.97 -2.89 4.72
CA LEU A 106 4.57 -2.52 3.46
C LEU A 106 6.07 -2.63 3.58
N GLY A 107 6.74 -3.16 2.57
CA GLY A 107 8.18 -3.30 2.56
C GLY A 107 8.71 -3.72 1.20
N LEU A 108 9.91 -4.26 1.20
CA LEU A 108 10.58 -4.78 0.02
C LEU A 108 11.03 -6.22 0.29
N SER A 109 10.75 -7.15 -0.63
CA SER A 109 11.27 -8.52 -0.56
C SER A 109 12.73 -8.57 -0.99
N SER A 110 13.12 -7.74 -1.99
CA SER A 110 14.51 -7.51 -2.38
C SER A 110 14.78 -6.02 -2.55
N PHE A 111 16.02 -5.59 -2.27
CA PHE A 111 16.46 -4.21 -2.47
C PHE A 111 17.95 -4.19 -2.77
N GLU A 112 18.30 -3.84 -4.00
CA GLU A 112 19.65 -3.97 -4.52
C GLU A 112 20.05 -2.76 -5.36
N VAL A 113 21.30 -2.35 -5.22
CA VAL A 113 22.00 -1.43 -6.14
C VAL A 113 23.12 -2.20 -6.79
N LEU A 114 23.08 -2.31 -8.10
CA LEU A 114 24.06 -2.98 -8.93
C LEU A 114 24.87 -1.92 -9.67
N LEU A 115 26.20 -1.94 -9.57
CA LEU A 115 27.08 -1.01 -10.26
C LEU A 115 27.99 -1.77 -11.22
N ALA A 116 28.35 -1.11 -12.33
CA ALA A 116 29.26 -1.65 -13.30
C ALA A 116 30.66 -1.83 -12.69
N ARG A 117 31.24 -3.04 -12.77
CA ARG A 117 32.61 -3.33 -12.32
C ARG A 117 33.65 -2.46 -13.03
N GLU A 118 33.35 -2.03 -14.26
CA GLU A 118 34.17 -1.16 -15.09
C GLU A 118 34.36 0.23 -14.48
N LEU A 119 33.54 0.59 -13.49
CA LEU A 119 33.71 1.83 -12.71
C LEU A 119 34.79 1.70 -11.62
N GLY A 120 35.23 0.50 -11.28
CA GLY A 120 36.21 0.24 -10.20
C GLY A 120 37.46 1.10 -10.28
N PRO A 121 38.14 1.21 -11.48
CA PRO A 121 39.31 2.05 -11.67
C PRO A 121 39.03 3.57 -11.67
N HIS A 122 37.78 4.00 -11.65
CA HIS A 122 37.34 5.38 -11.84
C HIS A 122 36.50 5.88 -10.67
N PRO A 123 37.06 6.20 -9.50
CA PRO A 123 36.31 6.53 -8.29
C PRO A 123 35.39 7.76 -8.43
N CYS A 124 35.80 8.75 -9.24
CA CYS A 124 34.99 9.92 -9.52
C CYS A 124 33.70 9.55 -10.29
N ARG A 125 33.81 8.77 -11.35
CA ARG A 125 32.67 8.33 -12.15
C ARG A 125 31.77 7.39 -11.34
N ARG A 126 32.37 6.45 -10.59
CA ARG A 126 31.64 5.56 -9.70
C ARG A 126 30.76 6.33 -8.71
N ARG A 127 31.28 7.39 -8.09
CA ARG A 127 30.53 8.22 -7.16
C ARG A 127 29.31 8.86 -7.83
N ILE A 128 29.44 9.37 -9.07
CA ILE A 128 28.34 10.01 -9.79
C ILE A 128 27.22 8.99 -10.07
N VAL A 129 27.57 7.77 -10.49
CA VAL A 129 26.58 6.70 -10.70
C VAL A 129 25.94 6.27 -9.38
N ASP A 130 26.72 6.14 -8.32
CA ASP A 130 26.23 5.73 -7.00
C ASP A 130 25.26 6.78 -6.41
N GLU A 131 25.54 8.08 -6.61
CA GLU A 131 24.63 9.17 -6.23
C GLU A 131 23.29 9.07 -6.98
N HIS A 132 23.31 8.79 -8.28
CA HIS A 132 22.11 8.57 -9.09
C HIS A 132 21.27 7.38 -8.59
N GLU A 133 21.91 6.27 -8.31
CA GLU A 133 21.22 5.07 -7.79
C GLU A 133 20.65 5.31 -6.37
N GLU A 134 21.31 6.15 -5.55
CA GLU A 134 20.82 6.52 -4.23
C GLU A 134 19.53 7.40 -4.31
N GLU A 135 19.35 8.16 -5.38
CA GLU A 135 18.09 8.86 -5.64
C GLU A 135 16.94 7.85 -5.84
N HIS A 136 17.15 6.78 -6.61
CA HIS A 136 16.20 5.70 -6.77
C HIS A 136 15.89 4.98 -5.44
N VAL A 137 16.90 4.72 -4.62
CA VAL A 137 16.75 4.16 -3.27
C VAL A 137 15.85 5.06 -2.41
N THR A 138 16.10 6.35 -2.46
CA THR A 138 15.34 7.38 -1.73
C THR A 138 13.88 7.43 -2.17
N VAL A 139 13.61 7.34 -3.47
CA VAL A 139 12.24 7.29 -4.02
C VAL A 139 11.49 6.09 -3.45
N TRP A 140 12.07 4.89 -3.50
CA TRP A 140 11.44 3.69 -2.95
C TRP A 140 11.07 3.84 -1.48
N ARG A 141 12.03 4.24 -0.65
CA ARG A 141 11.83 4.40 0.80
C ARG A 141 10.77 5.44 1.13
N ASN A 142 10.83 6.59 0.47
CA ASN A 142 9.90 7.70 0.75
C ASN A 142 8.48 7.35 0.34
N HIS A 143 8.25 6.76 -0.83
CA HIS A 143 6.91 6.38 -1.28
C HIS A 143 6.31 5.28 -0.41
N LEU A 144 7.06 4.27 -0.03
CA LEU A 144 6.57 3.21 0.86
C LEU A 144 6.25 3.76 2.26
N ARG A 145 7.07 4.67 2.79
CA ARG A 145 6.82 5.33 4.08
C ARG A 145 5.57 6.20 4.04
N ILE A 146 5.39 6.97 2.97
CA ILE A 146 4.18 7.77 2.74
C ILE A 146 2.98 6.86 2.55
N GLY A 147 3.09 5.79 1.77
CA GLY A 147 2.04 4.78 1.60
C GLY A 147 1.59 4.18 2.92
N ALA A 148 2.52 3.80 3.80
CA ALA A 148 2.19 3.29 5.14
C ALA A 148 1.42 4.30 6.02
N ARG A 149 1.60 5.60 5.79
CA ARG A 149 0.84 6.65 6.50
C ARG A 149 -0.56 6.88 5.91
N LEU A 150 -0.69 6.83 4.60
CA LEU A 150 -1.91 7.23 3.90
C LEU A 150 -2.90 6.07 3.67
N MET A 151 -2.40 4.85 3.44
CA MET A 151 -3.26 3.69 3.16
C MET A 151 -4.27 3.38 4.28
N PRO A 152 -3.92 3.45 5.59
CA PRO A 152 -4.91 3.26 6.66
C PRO A 152 -6.09 4.22 6.59
N VAL A 153 -5.86 5.47 6.17
CA VAL A 153 -6.90 6.47 6.01
C VAL A 153 -7.84 6.08 4.88
N GLY A 154 -7.30 5.74 3.71
CA GLY A 154 -8.11 5.29 2.56
C GLY A 154 -8.88 4.00 2.84
N LEU A 155 -8.26 3.04 3.53
CA LEU A 155 -8.91 1.79 3.93
C LEU A 155 -10.03 2.03 4.96
N ARG A 156 -9.81 2.92 5.93
CA ARG A 156 -10.85 3.32 6.90
C ARG A 156 -12.02 4.01 6.21
N GLN A 157 -11.77 4.91 5.27
CA GLN A 157 -12.84 5.59 4.51
C GLN A 157 -13.68 4.60 3.72
N ALA A 158 -13.07 3.59 3.10
CA ALA A 158 -13.75 2.62 2.26
C ALA A 158 -14.46 1.50 3.06
N LEU A 159 -13.94 1.12 4.22
CA LEU A 159 -14.34 -0.10 4.93
C LEU A 159 -14.79 0.15 6.38
N GLY A 160 -14.51 1.30 6.95
CA GLY A 160 -14.72 1.59 8.38
C GLY A 160 -16.16 1.85 8.78
N GLN A 161 -17.11 1.87 7.83
CA GLN A 161 -18.53 2.02 8.09
C GLN A 161 -19.16 0.68 8.47
N VAL A 162 -20.23 0.75 9.26
CA VAL A 162 -21.05 -0.44 9.58
C VAL A 162 -21.64 -1.00 8.29
N ALA A 163 -21.49 -2.28 8.08
CA ALA A 163 -22.18 -3.02 7.01
C ALA A 163 -23.08 -4.09 7.62
N TYR A 164 -24.23 -4.33 6.99
CA TYR A 164 -25.22 -5.30 7.44
C TYR A 164 -25.30 -6.47 6.48
N PHE A 165 -25.46 -7.69 7.04
CA PHE A 165 -25.44 -8.95 6.33
C PHE A 165 -26.50 -9.91 6.88
N SER A 166 -26.79 -10.97 6.12
CA SER A 166 -27.70 -12.05 6.54
C SER A 166 -27.01 -13.12 7.40
N SER A 167 -25.66 -13.19 7.34
CA SER A 167 -24.87 -14.15 8.13
C SER A 167 -23.45 -13.64 8.39
N VAL A 168 -22.80 -14.22 9.40
CA VAL A 168 -21.39 -13.96 9.72
C VAL A 168 -20.47 -14.38 8.56
N SER A 169 -20.73 -15.53 7.96
CA SER A 169 -19.94 -16.03 6.83
C SER A 169 -19.99 -15.11 5.61
N GLU A 170 -21.18 -14.59 5.30
CA GLU A 170 -21.34 -13.59 4.25
C GLU A 170 -20.53 -12.31 4.57
N ALA A 171 -20.64 -11.81 5.81
CA ALA A 171 -19.92 -10.64 6.27
C ALA A 171 -18.40 -10.78 6.09
N GLU A 172 -17.84 -11.91 6.54
CA GLU A 172 -16.40 -12.20 6.43
C GLU A 172 -15.95 -12.28 4.98
N SER A 173 -16.70 -12.98 4.13
CA SER A 173 -16.39 -13.15 2.71
C SER A 173 -16.41 -11.81 1.97
N VAL A 174 -17.50 -11.05 2.12
CA VAL A 174 -17.68 -9.77 1.42
C VAL A 174 -16.67 -8.72 1.89
N LEU A 175 -16.42 -8.63 3.20
CA LEU A 175 -15.48 -7.66 3.74
C LEU A 175 -14.04 -7.99 3.36
N ARG A 176 -13.67 -9.27 3.30
CA ARG A 176 -12.36 -9.71 2.79
C ARG A 176 -12.18 -9.32 1.32
N GLN A 177 -13.14 -9.64 0.48
CA GLN A 177 -13.10 -9.28 -0.94
C GLN A 177 -12.97 -7.77 -1.14
N ARG A 178 -13.75 -6.97 -0.40
CA ARG A 178 -13.66 -5.51 -0.45
C ARG A 178 -12.29 -4.99 0.02
N ALA A 179 -11.74 -5.58 1.08
CA ALA A 179 -10.43 -5.20 1.60
C ALA A 179 -9.32 -5.49 0.58
N ASP A 180 -9.35 -6.67 -0.05
CA ASP A 180 -8.37 -7.05 -1.09
C ASP A 180 -8.46 -6.13 -2.31
N GLN A 181 -9.67 -5.78 -2.78
CA GLN A 181 -9.88 -4.85 -3.89
C GLN A 181 -9.37 -3.44 -3.58
N GLN A 182 -9.68 -2.93 -2.39
CA GLN A 182 -9.21 -1.61 -1.97
C GLN A 182 -7.69 -1.56 -1.81
N LEU A 183 -7.10 -2.58 -1.21
CA LEU A 183 -5.65 -2.69 -1.09
C LEU A 183 -4.98 -2.73 -2.46
N ALA A 184 -5.48 -3.55 -3.39
CA ALA A 184 -4.95 -3.63 -4.76
C ALA A 184 -4.99 -2.27 -5.47
N SER A 185 -6.09 -1.52 -5.32
CA SER A 185 -6.22 -0.15 -5.88
C SER A 185 -5.20 0.82 -5.28
N LEU A 186 -4.99 0.78 -3.96
CA LEU A 186 -4.04 1.66 -3.27
C LEU A 186 -2.58 1.31 -3.63
N LEU A 187 -2.25 0.02 -3.75
CA LEU A 187 -0.93 -0.45 -4.19
C LEU A 187 -0.64 -0.07 -5.64
N SER A 188 -1.64 -0.12 -6.53
CA SER A 188 -1.49 0.34 -7.92
C SER A 188 -1.12 1.83 -7.95
N LYS A 189 -1.85 2.68 -7.24
CA LYS A 189 -1.56 4.12 -7.16
C LYS A 189 -0.17 4.41 -6.58
N LEU A 190 0.24 3.66 -5.55
CA LEU A 190 1.58 3.76 -4.99
C LEU A 190 2.65 3.42 -6.03
N LYS A 191 2.47 2.32 -6.78
CA LYS A 191 3.36 1.90 -7.85
C LYS A 191 3.45 2.94 -8.97
N ASP A 192 2.33 3.53 -9.36
CA ASP A 192 2.29 4.57 -10.39
C ASP A 192 3.08 5.82 -9.94
N GLY A 193 2.93 6.23 -8.68
CA GLY A 193 3.71 7.33 -8.09
C GLY A 193 5.21 7.04 -8.06
N ILE A 194 5.61 5.83 -7.67
CA ILE A 194 7.00 5.38 -7.69
C ILE A 194 7.57 5.41 -9.10
N ASN A 195 6.82 4.84 -10.08
CA ASN A 195 7.25 4.82 -11.47
C ASN A 195 7.43 6.23 -12.05
N ALA A 196 6.49 7.15 -11.75
CA ALA A 196 6.59 8.53 -12.19
C ALA A 196 7.82 9.24 -11.60
N ALA A 197 8.13 9.00 -10.32
CA ALA A 197 9.33 9.57 -9.68
C ALA A 197 10.63 9.01 -10.28
N HIS A 198 10.69 7.70 -10.58
CA HIS A 198 11.83 7.10 -11.27
C HIS A 198 12.02 7.67 -12.68
N GLN A 199 10.96 7.91 -13.43
CA GLN A 199 11.04 8.55 -14.75
C GLN A 199 11.60 9.97 -14.69
N GLN A 200 11.39 10.71 -13.60
CA GLN A 200 11.99 12.02 -13.42
C GLN A 200 13.51 11.94 -13.18
N ILE A 201 13.96 10.97 -12.37
CA ILE A 201 15.39 10.69 -12.15
C ILE A 201 16.04 10.25 -13.46
N ASP A 202 15.39 9.37 -14.22
CA ASP A 202 15.86 8.84 -15.51
C ASP A 202 15.55 9.78 -16.70
N SER A 203 15.41 11.07 -16.44
CA SER A 203 15.14 12.04 -17.51
C SER A 203 16.38 12.29 -18.37
N THR A 204 16.17 12.69 -19.63
CA THR A 204 17.26 13.10 -20.53
C THR A 204 18.12 14.21 -19.95
N ALA A 205 17.51 15.12 -19.17
CA ALA A 205 18.23 16.21 -18.52
C ALA A 205 19.17 15.70 -17.42
N SER A 206 18.70 14.77 -16.59
CA SER A 206 19.49 14.13 -15.53
C SER A 206 20.67 13.34 -16.10
N TYR A 207 20.44 12.54 -17.12
CA TYR A 207 21.53 11.81 -17.80
C TYR A 207 22.57 12.75 -18.44
N ARG A 208 22.13 13.84 -19.05
CA ARG A 208 23.04 14.84 -19.62
C ARG A 208 23.89 15.50 -18.53
N ASP A 209 23.31 15.82 -17.37
CA ASP A 209 24.06 16.33 -16.24
C ASP A 209 25.10 15.33 -15.74
N ALA A 210 24.70 14.09 -15.52
CA ALA A 210 25.59 13.00 -15.10
C ALA A 210 26.75 12.81 -16.10
N GLU A 211 26.50 12.83 -17.41
CA GLU A 211 27.53 12.76 -18.45
C GLU A 211 28.52 13.93 -18.39
N ASN A 212 28.02 15.17 -18.20
CA ASN A 212 28.87 16.34 -18.08
C ASN A 212 29.78 16.23 -16.84
N ARG A 213 29.24 15.79 -15.71
CA ARG A 213 29.99 15.54 -14.48
C ARG A 213 31.05 14.44 -14.69
N MET A 214 30.69 13.34 -15.38
CA MET A 214 31.63 12.26 -15.69
C MET A 214 32.76 12.66 -16.64
N ARG A 215 32.50 13.60 -17.59
CA ARG A 215 33.55 14.17 -18.45
C ARG A 215 34.52 15.07 -17.70
N ALA A 216 34.06 15.68 -16.62
CA ALA A 216 34.91 16.51 -15.76
C ALA A 216 35.75 15.70 -14.75
N CYS A 217 35.58 14.37 -14.69
CA CYS A 217 36.38 13.50 -13.86
C CYS A 217 37.83 13.45 -14.37
N PRO A 218 38.82 13.48 -13.45
CA PRO A 218 40.23 13.36 -13.79
C PRO A 218 40.58 11.96 -14.32
#